data_586b4acd38a91ecc071fd2011b294dfc
#
_entry.id   586b4acd38a91ecc071fd2011b294dfc
#
_cell.length_a   1.000
_cell.length_b   1.000
_cell.length_c   1.000
_cell.angle_alpha   90.00
_cell.angle_beta   90.00
_cell.angle_gamma   90.00
#
_symmetry.space_group_name_H-M   'P 1'
#
loop_
_entity.id
_entity.type
_entity.pdbx_description
1 polymer ?
#
loop_
_entity_poly.entity_id
_entity_poly.type
_entity_poly.pdbx_seq_one_letter_code
_entity_poly.pdbx_strand_id
1 'polypeptide(L)'
;MKPTIKTIEDLSLNAWPSHQIQLYDGWLLRFSYFYTHRTNCVEQIGPSSIPIEEKIDFCEDAYHRWGTPSIFKITPLLSDDFEKRLIDRRYVVQHVTEVMTLDLTPWQITTPPVDVRIERTINDRWIQSLFALKSTTSAIHRQIVPSMYHAIPKDTLAASITNEDGQIVAIGLGILDRSYMGIYAIHVHPHYRGRKYARSVCTALLNRGKELGMT
;
A
#
# COMPACT_ATOMS: atom_id res chain seq x y z
N MET A 1 -13.82 11.88 -12.90
CA MET A 1 -14.92 11.31 -12.03
C MET A 1 -14.27 10.83 -10.74
N LYS A 2 -14.79 11.18 -9.56
CA LYS A 2 -14.24 10.68 -8.30
C LYS A 2 -14.35 9.14 -8.23
N PRO A 3 -13.30 8.41 -7.82
CA PRO A 3 -13.37 6.97 -7.67
C PRO A 3 -14.36 6.59 -6.56
N THR A 4 -15.05 5.47 -6.73
CA THR A 4 -15.86 4.88 -5.65
C THR A 4 -14.94 4.20 -4.62
N ILE A 5 -15.44 3.95 -3.41
CA ILE A 5 -14.71 3.19 -2.40
C ILE A 5 -14.30 1.82 -2.98
N LYS A 6 -15.22 1.13 -3.65
CA LYS A 6 -14.91 -0.16 -4.31
C LYS A 6 -13.75 -0.03 -5.31
N THR A 7 -13.75 1.04 -6.11
CA THR A 7 -12.63 1.28 -7.05
C THR A 7 -11.31 1.44 -6.31
N ILE A 8 -11.30 2.21 -5.21
CA ILE A 8 -10.09 2.43 -4.41
C ILE A 8 -9.58 1.11 -3.80
N GLU A 9 -10.49 0.26 -3.31
CA GLU A 9 -10.14 -1.05 -2.77
C GLU A 9 -9.51 -1.95 -3.84
N ASP A 10 -10.10 -2.02 -5.03
CA ASP A 10 -9.55 -2.79 -6.16
C ASP A 10 -8.13 -2.30 -6.53
N LEU A 11 -7.94 -0.96 -6.62
CA LEU A 11 -6.64 -0.36 -6.92
C LEU A 11 -5.61 -0.67 -5.83
N SER A 12 -6.03 -0.64 -4.56
CA SER A 12 -5.18 -0.97 -3.42
C SER A 12 -4.74 -2.44 -3.42
N LEU A 13 -5.65 -3.36 -3.75
CA LEU A 13 -5.34 -4.78 -3.90
C LEU A 13 -4.31 -5.04 -5.00
N ASN A 14 -4.50 -4.42 -6.16
CA ASN A 14 -3.59 -4.52 -7.29
C ASN A 14 -2.20 -3.93 -7.01
N ALA A 15 -2.13 -2.87 -6.19
CA ALA A 15 -0.89 -2.20 -5.85
C ALA A 15 0.00 -3.00 -4.87
N TRP A 16 -0.59 -3.92 -4.10
CA TRP A 16 0.11 -4.65 -3.04
C TRP A 16 -0.13 -6.15 -3.16
N PRO A 17 0.56 -6.86 -4.06
CA PRO A 17 0.44 -8.31 -4.19
C PRO A 17 0.91 -9.02 -2.92
N SER A 18 0.22 -10.10 -2.58
CA SER A 18 0.62 -11.00 -1.50
C SER A 18 1.29 -12.24 -2.07
N HIS A 19 2.22 -12.85 -1.32
CA HIS A 19 2.90 -14.07 -1.75
C HIS A 19 1.94 -15.25 -1.92
N GLN A 20 0.95 -15.31 -1.04
CA GLN A 20 -0.08 -16.33 -1.08
C GLN A 20 -1.43 -15.69 -0.81
N ILE A 21 -2.44 -16.26 -1.45
CA ILE A 21 -3.84 -15.89 -1.27
C ILE A 21 -4.69 -17.15 -1.13
N GLN A 22 -5.76 -17.03 -0.36
CA GLN A 22 -6.81 -18.03 -0.27
C GLN A 22 -8.15 -17.34 -0.42
N LEU A 23 -8.99 -17.85 -1.31
CA LEU A 23 -10.38 -17.43 -1.45
C LEU A 23 -11.27 -18.31 -0.58
N TYR A 24 -12.19 -17.69 0.15
CA TYR A 24 -13.18 -18.39 0.95
C TYR A 24 -14.50 -17.62 0.95
N ASP A 25 -15.46 -18.10 0.19
CA ASP A 25 -16.83 -17.59 0.10
C ASP A 25 -16.90 -16.04 0.01
N GLY A 26 -16.26 -15.46 -1.01
CA GLY A 26 -16.22 -14.01 -1.23
C GLY A 26 -15.24 -13.24 -0.34
N TRP A 27 -14.46 -13.92 0.48
CA TRP A 27 -13.37 -13.33 1.26
C TRP A 27 -12.02 -13.73 0.70
N LEU A 28 -11.08 -12.79 0.72
CA LEU A 28 -9.69 -12.96 0.29
C LEU A 28 -8.79 -12.92 1.52
N LEU A 29 -8.20 -14.08 1.86
CA LEU A 29 -7.17 -14.18 2.90
C LEU A 29 -5.81 -13.99 2.23
N ARG A 30 -4.97 -13.15 2.81
CA ARG A 30 -3.68 -12.73 2.24
C ARG A 30 -2.54 -13.03 3.20
N PHE A 31 -1.41 -13.56 2.68
CA PHE A 31 -0.27 -13.97 3.49
C PHE A 31 1.04 -13.49 2.85
N SER A 32 1.85 -12.73 3.58
CA SER A 32 3.13 -12.17 3.15
C SER A 32 4.07 -11.94 4.33
N TYR A 33 4.34 -12.97 5.11
CA TYR A 33 5.32 -12.98 6.21
C TYR A 33 5.17 -11.79 7.19
N PHE A 34 3.99 -11.26 7.35
CA PHE A 34 3.66 -10.14 8.25
C PHE A 34 4.49 -8.86 8.05
N TYR A 35 5.00 -8.62 6.84
CA TYR A 35 5.71 -7.38 6.53
C TYR A 35 4.83 -6.13 6.67
N THR A 36 3.59 -6.21 6.24
CA THR A 36 2.59 -5.14 6.39
C THR A 36 1.20 -5.74 6.51
N HIS A 37 0.33 -5.12 7.31
CA HIS A 37 -1.07 -5.55 7.43
C HIS A 37 -1.79 -5.57 6.08
N ARG A 38 -1.47 -4.63 5.20
CA ARG A 38 -2.09 -4.50 3.87
C ARG A 38 -1.97 -5.75 2.99
N THR A 39 -0.94 -6.58 3.20
CA THR A 39 -0.73 -7.84 2.47
C THR A 39 -0.90 -9.08 3.35
N ASN A 40 -1.40 -8.90 4.57
CA ASN A 40 -1.59 -9.96 5.55
C ASN A 40 -2.92 -9.76 6.30
N CYS A 41 -4.00 -9.57 5.56
CA CYS A 41 -5.32 -9.35 6.12
C CYS A 41 -6.38 -10.09 5.31
N VAL A 42 -7.54 -10.25 5.93
CA VAL A 42 -8.77 -10.70 5.27
C VAL A 42 -9.49 -9.49 4.70
N GLU A 43 -9.84 -9.56 3.42
CA GLU A 43 -10.65 -8.55 2.72
C GLU A 43 -11.91 -9.17 2.16
N GLN A 44 -13.06 -8.51 2.33
CA GLN A 44 -14.31 -8.94 1.70
C GLN A 44 -14.33 -8.36 0.28
N ILE A 45 -14.36 -9.24 -0.72
CA ILE A 45 -14.28 -8.85 -2.13
C ILE A 45 -15.55 -9.20 -2.93
N GLY A 46 -16.43 -10.01 -2.37
CA GLY A 46 -17.64 -10.48 -3.04
C GLY A 46 -18.74 -10.91 -2.09
N PRO A 47 -19.89 -11.34 -2.66
CA PRO A 47 -20.99 -11.86 -1.88
C PRO A 47 -20.60 -13.15 -1.14
N SER A 48 -21.28 -13.41 -0.04
CA SER A 48 -21.06 -14.55 0.84
C SER A 48 -22.36 -15.32 1.06
N SER A 49 -22.25 -16.63 1.20
CA SER A 49 -23.37 -17.54 1.52
C SER A 49 -23.19 -18.27 2.86
N ILE A 50 -21.95 -18.43 3.32
CA ILE A 50 -21.62 -19.05 4.59
C ILE A 50 -21.92 -18.07 5.74
N PRO A 51 -22.46 -18.52 6.88
CA PRO A 51 -22.67 -17.65 8.05
C PRO A 51 -21.38 -16.95 8.48
N ILE A 52 -21.51 -15.68 8.86
CA ILE A 52 -20.36 -14.79 9.12
C ILE A 52 -19.47 -15.30 10.25
N GLU A 53 -20.07 -15.89 11.29
CA GLU A 53 -19.34 -16.45 12.44
C GLU A 53 -18.44 -17.61 12.00
N GLU A 54 -18.96 -18.54 11.18
CA GLU A 54 -18.17 -19.65 10.62
C GLU A 54 -17.02 -19.16 9.76
N LYS A 55 -17.21 -18.05 9.04
CA LYS A 55 -16.16 -17.45 8.21
C LYS A 55 -15.08 -16.78 9.06
N ILE A 56 -15.45 -16.13 10.17
CA ILE A 56 -14.47 -15.56 11.09
C ILE A 56 -13.65 -16.69 11.72
N ASP A 57 -14.31 -17.75 12.23
CA ASP A 57 -13.64 -18.92 12.81
C ASP A 57 -12.66 -19.56 11.82
N PHE A 58 -13.09 -19.74 10.56
CA PHE A 58 -12.22 -20.26 9.50
C PHE A 58 -10.97 -19.37 9.28
N CYS A 59 -11.15 -18.05 9.26
CA CYS A 59 -10.04 -17.12 9.08
C CYS A 59 -9.09 -17.17 10.29
N GLU A 60 -9.61 -17.19 11.51
CA GLU A 60 -8.83 -17.32 12.73
C GLU A 60 -7.98 -18.59 12.70
N ASP A 61 -8.57 -19.74 12.36
CA ASP A 61 -7.87 -21.01 12.20
C ASP A 61 -6.81 -20.98 11.09
N ALA A 62 -7.12 -20.35 9.96
CA ALA A 62 -6.19 -20.24 8.86
C ALA A 62 -4.94 -19.44 9.25
N TYR A 63 -5.10 -18.28 9.87
CA TYR A 63 -3.98 -17.45 10.33
C TYR A 63 -3.23 -18.09 11.50
N HIS A 64 -3.93 -18.75 12.42
CA HIS A 64 -3.32 -19.48 13.52
C HIS A 64 -2.35 -20.56 13.04
N ARG A 65 -2.70 -21.32 11.99
CA ARG A 65 -1.79 -22.31 11.36
C ARG A 65 -0.50 -21.70 10.82
N TRP A 66 -0.51 -20.43 10.49
CA TRP A 66 0.69 -19.67 10.10
C TRP A 66 1.42 -19.06 11.29
N GLY A 67 0.95 -19.28 12.51
CA GLY A 67 1.51 -18.72 13.74
C GLY A 67 1.36 -17.20 13.84
N THR A 68 0.26 -16.66 13.28
CA THR A 68 0.06 -15.22 13.14
C THR A 68 -1.37 -14.84 13.55
N PRO A 69 -1.60 -13.62 14.05
CA PRO A 69 -2.96 -13.14 14.31
C PRO A 69 -3.73 -12.95 13.02
N SER A 70 -5.04 -13.20 13.05
CA SER A 70 -5.96 -12.80 11.99
C SER A 70 -6.16 -11.28 12.03
N ILE A 71 -6.13 -10.65 10.86
CA ILE A 71 -6.35 -9.22 10.69
C ILE A 71 -7.48 -9.05 9.68
N PHE A 72 -8.53 -8.34 10.07
CA PHE A 72 -9.62 -8.00 9.17
C PHE A 72 -9.50 -6.54 8.73
N LYS A 73 -9.55 -6.30 7.43
CA LYS A 73 -9.59 -4.95 6.89
C LYS A 73 -11.03 -4.44 6.92
N ILE A 74 -11.25 -3.37 7.66
CA ILE A 74 -12.55 -2.71 7.75
C ILE A 74 -12.59 -1.54 6.77
N THR A 75 -13.63 -1.50 5.95
CA THR A 75 -13.88 -0.43 4.97
C THR A 75 -15.34 0.00 5.04
N PRO A 76 -15.69 1.20 4.55
CA PRO A 76 -17.09 1.65 4.50
C PRO A 76 -18.01 0.83 3.56
N LEU A 77 -17.50 -0.23 2.93
CA LEU A 77 -18.31 -1.18 2.16
C LEU A 77 -18.91 -2.28 3.03
N LEU A 78 -18.41 -2.43 4.25
CA LEU A 78 -18.86 -3.45 5.20
C LEU A 78 -20.03 -2.93 6.02
N SER A 79 -20.84 -3.85 6.54
CA SER A 79 -21.91 -3.49 7.48
C SER A 79 -21.31 -3.09 8.84
N ASP A 80 -21.95 -2.13 9.51
CA ASP A 80 -21.57 -1.71 10.88
C ASP A 80 -21.60 -2.89 11.87
N ASP A 81 -22.47 -3.89 11.63
CA ASP A 81 -22.56 -5.10 12.44
C ASP A 81 -21.29 -5.95 12.37
N PHE A 82 -20.54 -5.92 11.27
CA PHE A 82 -19.32 -6.71 11.14
C PHE A 82 -18.22 -6.24 12.12
N GLU A 83 -17.97 -4.95 12.18
CA GLU A 83 -16.98 -4.40 13.11
C GLU A 83 -17.37 -4.71 14.56
N LYS A 84 -18.67 -4.59 14.92
CA LYS A 84 -19.18 -4.94 16.23
C LYS A 84 -18.89 -6.41 16.59
N ARG A 85 -19.14 -7.35 15.66
CA ARG A 85 -18.83 -8.78 15.89
C ARG A 85 -17.35 -9.02 16.19
N LEU A 86 -16.45 -8.33 15.49
CA LEU A 86 -15.02 -8.41 15.76
C LEU A 86 -14.67 -7.84 17.15
N ILE A 87 -15.27 -6.73 17.55
CA ILE A 87 -15.08 -6.14 18.89
C ILE A 87 -15.56 -7.12 19.97
N ASP A 88 -16.73 -7.74 19.79
CA ASP A 88 -17.28 -8.75 20.73
C ASP A 88 -16.34 -9.97 20.85
N ARG A 89 -15.59 -10.30 19.79
CA ARG A 89 -14.52 -11.31 19.77
C ARG A 89 -13.15 -10.80 20.26
N ARG A 90 -13.09 -9.61 20.86
CA ARG A 90 -11.91 -8.95 21.44
C ARG A 90 -10.86 -8.50 20.42
N TYR A 91 -11.25 -8.30 19.16
CA TYR A 91 -10.39 -7.58 18.23
C TYR A 91 -10.25 -6.11 18.65
N VAL A 92 -9.08 -5.56 18.34
CA VAL A 92 -8.79 -4.14 18.61
C VAL A 92 -8.55 -3.41 17.29
N VAL A 93 -9.09 -2.19 17.20
CA VAL A 93 -8.89 -1.34 16.02
C VAL A 93 -7.43 -0.88 15.98
N GLN A 94 -6.79 -1.08 14.85
CA GLN A 94 -5.41 -0.65 14.61
C GLN A 94 -5.28 0.04 13.25
N HIS A 95 -4.31 0.94 13.12
CA HIS A 95 -3.91 1.54 11.86
C HIS A 95 -5.06 2.19 11.07
N VAL A 96 -5.90 2.98 11.75
CA VAL A 96 -6.91 3.79 11.08
C VAL A 96 -6.22 4.69 10.05
N THR A 97 -6.65 4.59 8.79
CA THR A 97 -6.04 5.29 7.66
C THR A 97 -7.11 6.07 6.91
N GLU A 98 -6.90 7.36 6.77
CA GLU A 98 -7.69 8.19 5.85
C GLU A 98 -7.15 8.06 4.43
N VAL A 99 -8.00 7.68 3.50
CA VAL A 99 -7.67 7.64 2.07
C VAL A 99 -8.11 8.94 1.42
N MET A 100 -7.14 9.70 0.94
CA MET A 100 -7.38 10.97 0.24
C MET A 100 -7.34 10.77 -1.28
N THR A 101 -8.21 11.48 -1.99
CA THR A 101 -8.23 11.53 -3.46
C THR A 101 -8.01 12.94 -3.94
N LEU A 102 -7.24 13.08 -5.01
CA LEU A 102 -7.00 14.35 -5.71
C LEU A 102 -7.42 14.20 -7.17
N ASP A 103 -8.26 15.11 -7.66
CA ASP A 103 -8.57 15.22 -9.08
C ASP A 103 -7.39 15.91 -9.79
N LEU A 104 -6.75 15.19 -10.70
CA LEU A 104 -5.64 15.72 -11.49
C LEU A 104 -6.09 16.54 -12.71
N THR A 105 -7.38 16.57 -13.04
CA THR A 105 -7.88 17.36 -14.19
C THR A 105 -7.49 18.83 -14.09
N PRO A 106 -7.72 19.54 -12.95
CA PRO A 106 -7.30 20.92 -12.77
C PRO A 106 -5.82 21.07 -12.35
N TRP A 107 -5.09 19.97 -12.11
CA TRP A 107 -3.71 20.04 -11.66
C TRP A 107 -2.82 20.71 -12.70
N GLN A 108 -2.08 21.72 -12.28
CA GLN A 108 -1.07 22.37 -13.12
C GLN A 108 0.32 21.83 -12.75
N ILE A 109 1.08 21.48 -13.76
CA ILE A 109 2.46 21.03 -13.58
C ILE A 109 3.29 22.16 -12.97
N THR A 110 3.94 21.86 -11.87
CA THR A 110 4.78 22.82 -11.13
C THR A 110 6.15 22.24 -10.85
N THR A 111 7.16 23.09 -10.76
CA THR A 111 8.51 22.65 -10.39
C THR A 111 8.55 22.18 -8.94
N PRO A 112 8.98 20.95 -8.66
CA PRO A 112 9.19 20.49 -7.29
C PRO A 112 10.23 21.37 -6.58
N PRO A 113 10.08 21.66 -5.27
CA PRO A 113 11.05 22.45 -4.50
C PRO A 113 12.48 21.89 -4.49
N VAL A 114 12.62 20.58 -4.66
CA VAL A 114 13.89 19.87 -4.75
C VAL A 114 13.80 18.94 -5.94
N ASP A 115 14.91 18.74 -6.66
CA ASP A 115 14.97 17.84 -7.79
C ASP A 115 14.67 16.38 -7.40
N VAL A 116 13.85 15.70 -8.22
CA VAL A 116 13.37 14.34 -7.96
C VAL A 116 13.60 13.50 -9.21
N ARG A 117 14.38 12.45 -9.05
CA ARG A 117 14.53 11.42 -10.07
C ARG A 117 13.35 10.47 -10.04
N ILE A 118 12.74 10.20 -11.20
CA ILE A 118 11.68 9.20 -11.36
C ILE A 118 12.14 8.14 -12.35
N GLU A 119 12.08 6.88 -11.93
CA GLU A 119 12.35 5.70 -12.75
C GLU A 119 11.06 4.91 -12.93
N ARG A 120 10.88 4.29 -14.10
CA ARG A 120 9.68 3.48 -14.42
C ARG A 120 9.72 2.08 -13.81
N THR A 121 10.83 1.71 -13.22
CA THR A 121 11.03 0.40 -12.58
C THR A 121 11.56 0.57 -11.16
N ILE A 122 11.09 -0.27 -10.27
CA ILE A 122 11.62 -0.34 -8.91
C ILE A 122 12.88 -1.21 -8.97
N ASN A 123 14.05 -0.61 -8.78
CA ASN A 123 15.33 -1.31 -8.79
C ASN A 123 15.82 -1.61 -7.36
N ASP A 124 16.85 -2.46 -7.26
CA ASP A 124 17.40 -2.89 -5.97
C ASP A 124 17.92 -1.72 -5.14
N ARG A 125 18.50 -0.69 -5.77
CA ARG A 125 18.99 0.50 -5.08
C ARG A 125 17.84 1.24 -4.37
N TRP A 126 16.70 1.37 -5.02
CA TRP A 126 15.51 1.98 -4.44
C TRP A 126 14.99 1.13 -3.25
N ILE A 127 14.96 -0.20 -3.40
CA ILE A 127 14.52 -1.14 -2.33
C ILE A 127 15.48 -1.10 -1.14
N GLN A 128 16.78 -1.10 -1.37
CA GLN A 128 17.77 -0.97 -0.28
C GLN A 128 17.62 0.37 0.46
N SER A 129 17.32 1.44 -0.27
CA SER A 129 17.04 2.75 0.33
C SER A 129 15.75 2.74 1.16
N LEU A 130 14.70 2.05 0.71
CA LEU A 130 13.49 1.82 1.49
C LEU A 130 13.81 1.13 2.83
N PHE A 131 14.63 0.07 2.82
CA PHE A 131 15.04 -0.62 4.05
C PHE A 131 15.80 0.31 5.01
N ALA A 132 16.73 1.11 4.48
CA ALA A 132 17.48 2.07 5.28
C ALA A 132 16.54 3.14 5.89
N LEU A 133 15.66 3.73 5.09
CA LEU A 133 14.74 4.79 5.52
C LEU A 133 13.67 4.31 6.51
N LYS A 134 13.28 3.03 6.43
CA LYS A 134 12.35 2.39 7.37
C LYS A 134 13.04 1.73 8.56
N SER A 135 14.38 1.73 8.60
CA SER A 135 15.15 0.98 9.60
C SER A 135 14.74 -0.51 9.67
N THR A 136 14.55 -1.12 8.50
CA THR A 136 14.14 -2.53 8.42
C THR A 136 15.29 -3.45 8.83
N THR A 137 15.14 -4.14 9.95
CA THR A 137 16.17 -5.04 10.51
C THR A 137 15.88 -6.53 10.30
N SER A 138 14.62 -6.90 10.11
CA SER A 138 14.20 -8.30 9.90
C SER A 138 14.86 -8.92 8.67
N ALA A 139 15.62 -9.99 8.85
CA ALA A 139 16.28 -10.71 7.76
C ALA A 139 15.26 -11.29 6.76
N ILE A 140 14.16 -11.87 7.27
CA ILE A 140 13.09 -12.42 6.44
C ILE A 140 12.46 -11.31 5.58
N HIS A 141 12.19 -10.13 6.14
CA HIS A 141 11.62 -9.02 5.38
C HIS A 141 12.57 -8.53 4.30
N ARG A 142 13.89 -8.45 4.59
CA ARG A 142 14.89 -8.08 3.58
C ARG A 142 14.97 -9.08 2.42
N GLN A 143 14.69 -10.35 2.68
CA GLN A 143 14.66 -11.38 1.66
C GLN A 143 13.39 -11.34 0.81
N ILE A 144 12.22 -11.15 1.41
CA ILE A 144 10.94 -11.30 0.72
C ILE A 144 10.41 -10.01 0.08
N VAL A 145 10.72 -8.84 0.66
CA VAL A 145 10.17 -7.56 0.19
C VAL A 145 10.55 -7.23 -1.25
N PRO A 146 11.78 -7.51 -1.75
CA PRO A 146 12.09 -7.30 -3.16
C PRO A 146 11.11 -8.01 -4.10
N SER A 147 10.80 -9.28 -3.83
CA SER A 147 9.85 -10.05 -4.65
C SER A 147 8.44 -9.45 -4.63
N MET A 148 7.99 -8.87 -3.52
CA MET A 148 6.69 -8.19 -3.46
C MET A 148 6.64 -6.96 -4.36
N TYR A 149 7.68 -6.12 -4.33
CA TYR A 149 7.75 -4.93 -5.17
C TYR A 149 7.89 -5.27 -6.66
N HIS A 150 8.69 -6.29 -6.99
CA HIS A 150 8.86 -6.75 -8.37
C HIS A 150 7.62 -7.49 -8.91
N ALA A 151 6.77 -8.04 -8.03
CA ALA A 151 5.53 -8.71 -8.41
C ALA A 151 4.34 -7.74 -8.61
N ILE A 152 4.51 -6.44 -8.44
CA ILE A 152 3.44 -5.46 -8.71
C ILE A 152 3.05 -5.56 -10.19
N PRO A 153 1.80 -5.96 -10.51
CA PRO A 153 1.39 -6.23 -11.90
C PRO A 153 0.98 -4.95 -12.66
N LYS A 154 1.47 -3.80 -12.24
CA LYS A 154 1.11 -2.47 -12.74
C LYS A 154 2.35 -1.65 -13.03
N ASP A 155 2.21 -0.65 -13.89
CA ASP A 155 3.27 0.32 -14.12
C ASP A 155 3.59 1.10 -12.85
N THR A 156 4.88 1.30 -12.61
CA THR A 156 5.36 1.97 -11.40
C THR A 156 6.20 3.20 -11.72
N LEU A 157 6.21 4.15 -10.80
CA LEU A 157 7.03 5.35 -10.81
C LEU A 157 7.83 5.39 -9.50
N ALA A 158 9.07 4.95 -9.53
CA ALA A 158 9.95 4.96 -8.37
C ALA A 158 10.65 6.32 -8.26
N ALA A 159 10.17 7.16 -7.35
CA ALA A 159 10.73 8.49 -7.12
C ALA A 159 11.81 8.46 -6.05
N SER A 160 12.87 9.25 -6.23
CA SER A 160 13.96 9.38 -5.25
C SER A 160 14.61 10.75 -5.26
N ILE A 161 15.11 11.18 -4.09
CA ILE A 161 15.97 12.35 -3.92
C ILE A 161 17.29 11.85 -3.36
N THR A 162 18.39 12.29 -3.96
CA THR A 162 19.75 11.92 -3.58
C THR A 162 20.47 13.13 -2.98
N ASN A 163 21.25 12.93 -1.91
CA ASN A 163 22.13 13.96 -1.35
C ASN A 163 23.43 14.09 -2.16
N GLU A 164 24.29 15.02 -1.74
CA GLU A 164 25.59 15.29 -2.38
C GLU A 164 26.55 14.09 -2.36
N ASP A 165 26.42 13.22 -1.35
CA ASP A 165 27.19 11.98 -1.21
C ASP A 165 26.66 10.84 -2.11
N GLY A 166 25.64 11.09 -2.90
CA GLY A 166 25.01 10.08 -3.75
C GLY A 166 24.06 9.12 -3.03
N GLN A 167 23.71 9.35 -1.76
CA GLN A 167 22.79 8.52 -1.00
C GLN A 167 21.34 8.94 -1.24
N ILE A 168 20.43 8.00 -1.42
CA ILE A 168 19.00 8.28 -1.48
C ILE A 168 18.50 8.61 -0.07
N VAL A 169 17.97 9.82 0.10
CA VAL A 169 17.49 10.35 1.38
C VAL A 169 15.99 10.59 1.43
N ALA A 170 15.31 10.47 0.30
CA ALA A 170 13.86 10.44 0.24
C ALA A 170 13.40 9.56 -0.92
N ILE A 171 12.28 8.87 -0.74
CA ILE A 171 11.65 8.03 -1.77
C ILE A 171 10.14 8.22 -1.77
N GLY A 172 9.53 7.79 -2.85
CA GLY A 172 8.09 7.60 -3.01
C GLY A 172 7.80 6.67 -4.17
N LEU A 173 6.61 6.11 -4.19
CA LEU A 173 6.18 5.18 -5.23
C LEU A 173 4.82 5.60 -5.77
N GLY A 174 4.72 5.81 -7.08
CA GLY A 174 3.47 5.89 -7.82
C GLY A 174 3.17 4.53 -8.46
N ILE A 175 1.93 4.08 -8.36
CA ILE A 175 1.44 2.86 -9.02
C ILE A 175 0.26 3.24 -9.89
N LEU A 176 0.36 2.95 -11.19
CA LEU A 176 -0.60 3.35 -12.21
C LEU A 176 -1.55 2.19 -12.48
N ASP A 177 -2.84 2.41 -12.30
CA ASP A 177 -3.85 1.41 -12.63
C ASP A 177 -5.11 2.10 -13.18
N ARG A 178 -5.55 1.67 -14.36
CA ARG A 178 -6.63 2.33 -15.11
C ARG A 178 -6.26 3.81 -15.36
N SER A 179 -7.14 4.75 -15.02
CA SER A 179 -6.86 6.19 -15.09
C SER A 179 -6.40 6.80 -13.75
N TYR A 180 -6.01 5.97 -12.78
CA TYR A 180 -5.63 6.42 -11.44
C TYR A 180 -4.16 6.16 -11.14
N MET A 181 -3.61 6.95 -10.24
CA MET A 181 -2.30 6.71 -9.65
C MET A 181 -2.41 6.68 -8.13
N GLY A 182 -2.07 5.55 -7.52
CA GLY A 182 -1.88 5.45 -6.07
C GLY A 182 -0.48 5.93 -5.68
N ILE A 183 -0.36 6.76 -4.64
CA ILE A 183 0.93 7.21 -4.09
C ILE A 183 1.20 6.47 -2.78
N TYR A 184 2.36 5.83 -2.71
CA TYR A 184 2.76 4.95 -1.60
C TYR A 184 4.21 5.19 -1.17
N ALA A 185 4.62 4.59 -0.06
CA ALA A 185 6.00 4.49 0.40
C ALA A 185 6.75 5.85 0.45
N ILE A 186 6.07 6.94 0.84
CA ILE A 186 6.73 8.22 1.05
C ILE A 186 7.56 8.16 2.33
N HIS A 187 8.87 8.14 2.17
CA HIS A 187 9.82 8.14 3.29
C HIS A 187 10.89 9.22 3.09
N VAL A 188 11.22 9.92 4.16
CA VAL A 188 12.31 10.92 4.21
C VAL A 188 13.18 10.61 5.40
N HIS A 189 14.49 10.52 5.17
CA HIS A 189 15.49 10.34 6.21
C HIS A 189 15.35 11.40 7.31
N PRO A 190 15.42 11.04 8.60
CA PRO A 190 15.15 11.97 9.71
C PRO A 190 15.90 13.29 9.61
N HIS A 191 17.19 13.30 9.26
CA HIS A 191 18.02 14.49 9.14
C HIS A 191 17.64 15.42 7.98
N TYR A 192 16.78 14.95 7.05
CA TYR A 192 16.33 15.73 5.89
C TYR A 192 14.84 16.12 5.98
N ARG A 193 14.18 15.83 7.10
CA ARG A 193 12.79 16.25 7.34
C ARG A 193 12.71 17.78 7.48
N GLY A 194 11.54 18.35 7.28
CA GLY A 194 11.32 19.80 7.30
C GLY A 194 11.83 20.56 6.06
N ARG A 195 12.56 19.90 5.14
CA ARG A 195 13.17 20.50 3.93
C ARG A 195 12.34 20.31 2.67
N LYS A 196 11.03 20.09 2.79
CA LYS A 196 10.08 19.90 1.69
C LYS A 196 10.29 18.66 0.79
N TYR A 197 11.15 17.70 1.20
CA TYR A 197 11.48 16.52 0.37
C TYR A 197 10.25 15.65 0.07
N ALA A 198 9.40 15.34 1.07
CA ALA A 198 8.16 14.61 0.84
C ALA A 198 7.23 15.36 -0.14
N ARG A 199 7.12 16.70 0.01
CA ARG A 199 6.35 17.52 -0.92
C ARG A 199 6.90 17.44 -2.34
N SER A 200 8.22 17.51 -2.51
CA SER A 200 8.87 17.41 -3.82
C SER A 200 8.59 16.06 -4.48
N VAL A 201 8.73 14.97 -3.73
CA VAL A 201 8.41 13.62 -4.22
C VAL A 201 6.95 13.51 -4.66
N CYS A 202 6.00 13.98 -3.84
CA CYS A 202 4.58 13.97 -4.20
C CYS A 202 4.30 14.84 -5.43
N THR A 203 4.85 16.08 -5.48
CA THR A 203 4.68 16.98 -6.63
C THR A 203 5.20 16.34 -7.93
N ALA A 204 6.39 15.74 -7.89
CA ALA A 204 6.97 15.08 -9.06
C ALA A 204 6.13 13.90 -9.54
N LEU A 205 5.63 13.07 -8.61
CA LEU A 205 4.73 11.97 -8.94
C LEU A 205 3.41 12.47 -9.54
N LEU A 206 2.78 13.51 -8.96
CA LEU A 206 1.55 14.11 -9.47
C LEU A 206 1.75 14.70 -10.88
N ASN A 207 2.84 15.43 -11.10
CA ASN A 207 3.20 15.93 -12.43
C ASN A 207 3.32 14.78 -13.43
N ARG A 208 4.06 13.73 -13.05
CA ARG A 208 4.27 12.59 -13.94
C ARG A 208 2.98 11.82 -14.20
N GLY A 209 2.12 11.66 -13.19
CA GLY A 209 0.79 11.08 -13.35
C GLY A 209 -0.05 11.88 -14.34
N LYS A 210 -0.09 13.22 -14.22
CA LYS A 210 -0.79 14.10 -15.14
C LYS A 210 -0.28 13.96 -16.59
N GLU A 211 1.04 13.94 -16.79
CA GLU A 211 1.67 13.75 -18.10
C GLU A 211 1.29 12.41 -18.74
N LEU A 212 1.10 11.37 -17.92
CA LEU A 212 0.68 10.04 -18.35
C LEU A 212 -0.85 9.89 -18.49
N GLY A 213 -1.61 10.96 -18.33
CA GLY A 213 -3.06 10.98 -18.53
C GLY A 213 -3.87 10.46 -17.34
N MET A 214 -3.27 10.40 -16.14
CA MET A 214 -4.03 10.08 -14.93
C MET A 214 -4.98 11.23 -14.56
N THR A 215 -6.15 10.89 -13.97
CA THR A 215 -7.23 11.83 -13.68
C THR A 215 -7.59 11.94 -12.20
#